data_bac8304455eb84299aeb12094364c273
#
_entry.id   bac8304455eb84299aeb12094364c273
#
_cell.length_a   1.000
_cell.length_b   1.000
_cell.length_c   1.000
_cell.angle_alpha   90.00
_cell.angle_beta   90.00
_cell.angle_gamma   90.00
#
_symmetry.space_group_name_H-M   'P 1'
#
loop_
_entity.id
_entity.type
_entity.pdbx_description
1 polymer ?
#
loop_
_entity_poly.entity_id
_entity_poly.type
_entity_poly.pdbx_seq_one_letter_code
_entity_poly.pdbx_strand_id
1 'polypeptide(L)'
;MKYVYIFIVLMFGEYVFAQSGVIAHRGFWKTDGSAQNSIAALLKADSVGCYGSEFDICLTKDNKWVVAHGPAVGGHKIAESTLEELTVLKLENGENVPSLEQFLKVAKKKTRLKLILELKVYDNPEWETKSIEYILATVKKLKLQRRMEYITFSWYSVQEFIRLAPKGTSVYYLNGDIPPEKLKEAGCTGPDYHIGVFRSHPDDSTLFQSIPFESI
;
A
#
# COMPACT_ATOMS: atom_id res chain seq x y z
N MET A 1 -3.38 41.89 53.12
CA MET A 1 -2.52 41.45 51.98
C MET A 1 -3.29 40.48 51.14
N LYS A 2 -3.62 40.86 49.87
CA LYS A 2 -4.34 40.01 48.92
C LYS A 2 -3.29 39.37 48.01
N TYR A 3 -3.17 38.03 48.01
CA TYR A 3 -2.28 37.31 47.13
C TYR A 3 -2.98 37.14 45.77
N VAL A 4 -2.38 37.69 44.70
CA VAL A 4 -2.79 37.49 43.33
C VAL A 4 -2.01 36.29 42.81
N TYR A 5 -2.72 35.17 42.53
CA TYR A 5 -2.14 34.01 41.88
C TYR A 5 -2.21 34.23 40.36
N ILE A 6 -1.04 34.43 39.72
CA ILE A 6 -0.92 34.47 38.27
C ILE A 6 -0.80 33.02 37.79
N PHE A 7 -1.84 32.50 37.13
CA PHE A 7 -1.77 31.24 36.41
C PHE A 7 -1.11 31.47 35.03
N ILE A 8 0.15 31.06 34.89
CA ILE A 8 0.83 31.01 33.58
C ILE A 8 0.39 29.71 32.92
N VAL A 9 -0.53 29.82 31.95
CA VAL A 9 -0.86 28.71 31.04
C VAL A 9 0.24 28.63 29.98
N LEU A 10 1.18 27.73 30.16
CA LEU A 10 2.15 27.38 29.13
C LEU A 10 1.39 26.59 28.02
N MET A 11 1.01 27.29 26.96
CA MET A 11 0.54 26.70 25.73
C MET A 11 1.74 26.01 25.05
N PHE A 12 1.95 24.75 25.35
CA PHE A 12 2.81 23.91 24.51
C PHE A 12 2.08 23.70 23.17
N GLY A 13 2.41 24.52 22.19
CA GLY A 13 2.07 24.26 20.82
C GLY A 13 2.81 22.97 20.41
N GLU A 14 2.08 21.86 20.30
CA GLU A 14 2.62 20.67 19.66
C GLU A 14 2.84 21.03 18.20
N TYR A 15 4.07 21.32 17.82
CA TYR A 15 4.50 21.35 16.43
C TYR A 15 4.46 19.89 15.96
N VAL A 16 3.35 19.50 15.36
CA VAL A 16 3.28 18.25 14.60
C VAL A 16 4.14 18.47 13.36
N PHE A 17 5.41 18.13 13.46
CA PHE A 17 6.22 17.96 12.26
C PHE A 17 5.62 16.77 11.51
N ALA A 18 5.07 17.02 10.33
CA ALA A 18 4.74 15.96 9.39
C ALA A 18 6.07 15.25 9.06
N GLN A 19 6.30 14.12 9.71
CA GLN A 19 7.46 13.29 9.40
C GLN A 19 7.18 12.62 8.07
N SER A 20 7.92 13.01 7.03
CA SER A 20 7.88 12.34 5.73
C SER A 20 8.28 10.89 5.93
N GLY A 21 7.36 9.97 5.72
CA GLY A 21 7.61 8.55 5.85
C GLY A 21 8.07 7.96 4.52
N VAL A 22 9.19 7.24 4.51
CA VAL A 22 9.64 6.52 3.32
C VAL A 22 8.85 5.23 3.17
N ILE A 23 8.29 5.00 1.98
CA ILE A 23 7.64 3.73 1.60
C ILE A 23 8.60 2.97 0.68
N ALA A 24 8.93 1.74 1.06
CA ALA A 24 9.75 0.88 0.23
C ALA A 24 8.89 0.24 -0.88
N HIS A 25 9.08 0.69 -2.13
CA HIS A 25 8.39 0.20 -3.32
C HIS A 25 8.80 -1.25 -3.62
N ARG A 26 7.85 -2.18 -3.56
CA ARG A 26 8.05 -3.65 -3.62
C ARG A 26 8.98 -4.18 -2.53
N GLY A 27 9.00 -3.49 -1.37
CA GLY A 27 9.94 -3.70 -0.29
C GLY A 27 11.33 -3.11 -0.54
N PHE A 28 12.23 -3.19 0.43
CA PHE A 28 13.62 -2.75 0.28
C PHE A 28 14.45 -3.82 -0.43
N TRP A 29 14.26 -3.94 -1.74
CA TRP A 29 14.72 -5.07 -2.54
C TRP A 29 16.05 -4.87 -3.27
N LYS A 30 16.46 -3.63 -3.57
CA LYS A 30 17.73 -3.32 -4.26
C LYS A 30 18.96 -3.53 -3.35
N THR A 31 18.99 -4.62 -2.62
CA THR A 31 20.07 -4.98 -1.68
C THR A 31 20.33 -6.49 -1.72
N ASP A 32 21.54 -6.91 -1.32
CA ASP A 32 21.94 -8.32 -1.32
C ASP A 32 20.95 -9.21 -0.56
N GLY A 33 20.62 -10.36 -1.14
CA GLY A 33 19.71 -11.34 -0.57
C GLY A 33 18.24 -10.91 -0.55
N SER A 34 17.86 -9.90 -1.34
CA SER A 34 16.51 -9.39 -1.48
C SER A 34 16.05 -9.47 -2.93
N ALA A 35 14.73 -9.56 -3.14
CA ALA A 35 14.09 -9.48 -4.45
C ALA A 35 12.78 -8.70 -4.35
N GLN A 36 12.28 -8.16 -5.46
CA GLN A 36 10.99 -7.46 -5.48
C GLN A 36 9.89 -8.34 -4.89
N ASN A 37 9.03 -7.77 -4.05
CA ASN A 37 7.89 -8.47 -3.48
C ASN A 37 8.26 -9.71 -2.62
N SER A 38 9.53 -9.86 -2.23
CA SER A 38 9.99 -10.96 -1.38
C SER A 38 9.73 -10.71 0.11
N ILE A 39 9.75 -11.76 0.90
CA ILE A 39 9.68 -11.64 2.36
C ILE A 39 10.93 -10.94 2.89
N ALA A 40 12.11 -11.21 2.32
CA ALA A 40 13.34 -10.52 2.69
C ALA A 40 13.24 -9.01 2.47
N ALA A 41 12.67 -8.56 1.33
CA ALA A 41 12.49 -7.14 1.04
C ALA A 41 11.55 -6.45 2.05
N LEU A 42 10.45 -7.12 2.43
CA LEU A 42 9.55 -6.64 3.48
C LEU A 42 10.29 -6.49 4.83
N LEU A 43 11.03 -7.50 5.26
CA LEU A 43 11.76 -7.48 6.54
C LEU A 43 12.87 -6.44 6.57
N LYS A 44 13.56 -6.24 5.44
CA LYS A 44 14.58 -5.20 5.31
C LYS A 44 13.99 -3.79 5.36
N ALA A 45 12.83 -3.56 4.74
CA ALA A 45 12.13 -2.28 4.84
C ALA A 45 11.85 -1.91 6.32
N ASP A 46 11.43 -2.87 7.13
CA ASP A 46 11.24 -2.67 8.58
C ASP A 46 12.56 -2.39 9.30
N SER A 47 13.62 -3.13 8.96
CA SER A 47 14.93 -3.00 9.62
C SER A 47 15.62 -1.66 9.37
N VAL A 48 15.36 -1.00 8.22
CA VAL A 48 15.90 0.32 7.91
C VAL A 48 14.97 1.47 8.34
N GLY A 49 13.84 1.16 8.99
CA GLY A 49 12.93 2.15 9.56
C GLY A 49 12.01 2.83 8.55
N CYS A 50 11.67 2.17 7.45
CA CYS A 50 10.63 2.70 6.55
C CYS A 50 9.29 2.88 7.28
N TYR A 51 8.49 3.85 6.84
CA TYR A 51 7.10 4.01 7.26
C TYR A 51 6.25 2.81 6.84
N GLY A 52 6.45 2.36 5.62
CA GLY A 52 5.69 1.25 5.04
C GLY A 52 6.46 0.48 3.99
N SER A 53 5.89 -0.66 3.62
CA SER A 53 6.32 -1.45 2.47
C SER A 53 5.15 -1.59 1.53
N GLU A 54 5.35 -1.14 0.31
CA GLU A 54 4.41 -1.39 -0.77
C GLU A 54 4.67 -2.78 -1.34
N PHE A 55 3.60 -3.43 -1.83
CA PHE A 55 3.65 -4.72 -2.50
C PHE A 55 2.48 -4.90 -3.45
N ASP A 56 2.76 -5.56 -4.55
CA ASP A 56 1.79 -5.84 -5.61
C ASP A 56 1.11 -7.18 -5.40
N ILE A 57 -0.16 -7.27 -5.78
CA ILE A 57 -0.87 -8.54 -5.85
C ILE A 57 -1.48 -8.78 -7.22
N CYS A 58 -1.43 -10.05 -7.65
CA CYS A 58 -2.04 -10.50 -8.88
C CYS A 58 -2.94 -11.71 -8.65
N LEU A 59 -4.02 -11.79 -9.44
CA LEU A 59 -4.97 -12.90 -9.43
C LEU A 59 -4.42 -14.06 -10.24
N THR A 60 -4.46 -15.27 -9.67
CA THR A 60 -4.06 -16.52 -10.32
C THR A 60 -5.24 -17.16 -11.07
N LYS A 61 -4.95 -18.15 -11.93
CA LYS A 61 -5.96 -18.91 -12.67
C LYS A 61 -7.03 -19.55 -11.78
N ASP A 62 -6.66 -19.96 -10.57
CA ASP A 62 -7.57 -20.57 -9.58
C ASP A 62 -8.16 -19.58 -8.58
N ASN A 63 -8.23 -18.29 -8.97
CA ASN A 63 -8.84 -17.19 -8.22
C ASN A 63 -8.26 -17.00 -6.82
N LYS A 64 -6.94 -17.16 -6.70
CA LYS A 64 -6.18 -16.88 -5.48
C LYS A 64 -5.21 -15.72 -5.72
N TRP A 65 -4.53 -15.28 -4.69
CA TRP A 65 -3.69 -14.08 -4.73
C TRP A 65 -2.24 -14.42 -4.46
N VAL A 66 -1.39 -14.04 -5.42
CA VAL A 66 0.07 -14.12 -5.30
C VAL A 66 0.66 -12.72 -5.16
N VAL A 67 1.73 -12.59 -4.38
CA VAL A 67 2.46 -11.31 -4.24
C VAL A 67 3.52 -11.25 -5.34
N ALA A 68 3.22 -10.49 -6.38
CA ALA A 68 4.08 -10.30 -7.54
C ALA A 68 3.59 -9.09 -8.36
N HIS A 69 4.52 -8.40 -9.03
CA HIS A 69 4.16 -7.24 -9.86
C HIS A 69 3.36 -7.60 -11.12
N GLY A 70 3.50 -8.82 -11.65
CA GLY A 70 2.84 -9.27 -12.88
C GLY A 70 3.48 -8.73 -14.17
N PRO A 71 2.97 -9.11 -15.36
CA PRO A 71 1.96 -10.16 -15.57
C PRO A 71 2.50 -11.59 -15.43
N ALA A 72 3.83 -11.75 -15.23
CA ALA A 72 4.50 -13.03 -15.09
C ALA A 72 5.51 -13.02 -13.94
N VAL A 73 5.80 -14.19 -13.38
CA VAL A 73 6.83 -14.41 -12.38
C VAL A 73 7.55 -15.74 -12.67
N GLY A 74 8.89 -15.72 -12.63
CA GLY A 74 9.69 -16.92 -12.95
C GLY A 74 9.41 -17.49 -14.32
N GLY A 75 9.04 -16.67 -15.30
CA GLY A 75 8.69 -17.09 -16.66
C GLY A 75 7.26 -17.63 -16.83
N HIS A 76 6.46 -17.71 -15.76
CA HIS A 76 5.08 -18.20 -15.77
C HIS A 76 4.10 -17.02 -15.76
N LYS A 77 3.13 -17.03 -16.68
CA LYS A 77 2.05 -16.05 -16.69
C LYS A 77 1.12 -16.30 -15.49
N ILE A 78 0.93 -15.30 -14.67
CA ILE A 78 0.19 -15.44 -13.40
C ILE A 78 -1.27 -15.82 -13.64
N ALA A 79 -1.93 -15.16 -14.60
CA ALA A 79 -3.34 -15.43 -14.92
C ALA A 79 -3.59 -16.82 -15.53
N GLU A 80 -2.54 -17.51 -16.02
CA GLU A 80 -2.62 -18.84 -16.60
C GLU A 80 -2.17 -19.95 -15.63
N SER A 81 -1.63 -19.59 -14.46
CA SER A 81 -1.06 -20.51 -13.46
C SER A 81 -1.87 -20.51 -12.17
N THR A 82 -1.91 -21.66 -11.50
CA THR A 82 -2.49 -21.78 -10.16
C THR A 82 -1.56 -21.20 -9.08
N LEU A 83 -2.09 -20.87 -7.92
CA LEU A 83 -1.27 -20.40 -6.79
C LEU A 83 -0.22 -21.45 -6.39
N GLU A 84 -0.55 -22.74 -6.43
CA GLU A 84 0.35 -23.83 -6.09
C GLU A 84 1.55 -23.85 -7.06
N GLU A 85 1.30 -23.75 -8.38
CA GLU A 85 2.35 -23.70 -9.40
C GLU A 85 3.26 -22.46 -9.21
N LEU A 86 2.71 -21.33 -8.83
CA LEU A 86 3.49 -20.10 -8.66
C LEU A 86 4.31 -20.09 -7.37
N THR A 87 3.77 -20.61 -6.26
CA THR A 87 4.43 -20.53 -4.96
C THR A 87 5.61 -21.50 -4.79
N VAL A 88 5.85 -22.39 -5.71
CA VAL A 88 7.07 -23.22 -5.76
C VAL A 88 8.19 -22.59 -6.58
N LEU A 89 7.90 -21.55 -7.37
CA LEU A 89 8.88 -20.82 -8.15
C LEU A 89 9.81 -20.02 -7.25
N LYS A 90 11.03 -19.77 -7.74
CA LYS A 90 12.04 -18.99 -7.02
C LYS A 90 12.12 -17.57 -7.53
N LEU A 91 12.15 -16.63 -6.59
CA LEU A 91 12.56 -15.24 -6.82
C LEU A 91 14.08 -15.17 -6.99
N GLU A 92 14.59 -14.03 -7.45
CA GLU A 92 16.01 -13.79 -7.70
C GLU A 92 16.91 -14.04 -6.47
N ASN A 93 16.36 -13.85 -5.26
CA ASN A 93 17.07 -14.10 -3.99
C ASN A 93 16.92 -15.55 -3.48
N GLY A 94 16.31 -16.45 -4.24
CA GLY A 94 16.10 -17.86 -3.91
C GLY A 94 14.90 -18.15 -3.00
N GLU A 95 14.18 -17.12 -2.51
CA GLU A 95 12.91 -17.33 -1.80
C GLU A 95 11.83 -17.83 -2.77
N ASN A 96 10.84 -18.50 -2.22
CA ASN A 96 9.64 -18.83 -2.99
C ASN A 96 8.77 -17.59 -3.19
N VAL A 97 8.05 -17.51 -4.32
CA VAL A 97 7.02 -16.50 -4.55
C VAL A 97 5.96 -16.62 -3.45
N PRO A 98 5.66 -15.59 -2.67
CA PRO A 98 4.72 -15.71 -1.56
C PRO A 98 3.26 -15.56 -2.03
N SER A 99 2.35 -16.32 -1.42
CA SER A 99 0.94 -15.99 -1.48
C SER A 99 0.63 -14.76 -0.65
N LEU A 100 -0.48 -14.06 -0.94
CA LEU A 100 -0.95 -12.92 -0.12
C LEU A 100 -1.07 -13.29 1.36
N GLU A 101 -1.65 -14.45 1.65
CA GLU A 101 -1.85 -14.88 3.04
C GLU A 101 -0.52 -15.14 3.76
N GLN A 102 0.46 -15.75 3.08
CA GLN A 102 1.81 -15.97 3.63
C GLN A 102 2.52 -14.65 3.91
N PHE A 103 2.51 -13.73 2.93
CA PHE A 103 3.12 -12.41 3.06
C PHE A 103 2.54 -11.63 4.24
N LEU A 104 1.21 -11.53 4.32
CA LEU A 104 0.53 -10.82 5.41
C LEU A 104 0.74 -11.47 6.79
N LYS A 105 0.84 -12.80 6.87
CA LYS A 105 1.18 -13.50 8.13
C LYS A 105 2.58 -13.15 8.62
N VAL A 106 3.56 -13.08 7.72
CA VAL A 106 4.93 -12.67 8.07
C VAL A 106 4.94 -11.20 8.46
N ALA A 107 4.31 -10.32 7.68
CA ALA A 107 4.19 -8.90 7.98
C ALA A 107 3.60 -8.67 9.38
N LYS A 108 2.52 -9.37 9.72
CA LYS A 108 1.90 -9.30 11.04
C LYS A 108 2.85 -9.68 12.17
N LYS A 109 3.59 -10.77 11.98
CA LYS A 109 4.41 -11.38 13.05
C LYS A 109 5.75 -10.69 13.23
N LYS A 110 6.33 -10.17 12.14
CA LYS A 110 7.74 -9.81 12.09
C LYS A 110 8.01 -8.31 11.89
N THR A 111 7.01 -7.52 11.49
CA THR A 111 7.18 -6.08 11.20
C THR A 111 6.13 -5.22 11.89
N ARG A 112 6.38 -3.91 11.92
CA ARG A 112 5.41 -2.89 12.37
C ARG A 112 5.01 -1.92 11.26
N LEU A 113 5.51 -2.11 10.04
CA LEU A 113 5.28 -1.27 8.88
C LEU A 113 3.79 -1.07 8.58
N LYS A 114 3.45 0.06 7.97
CA LYS A 114 2.26 0.15 7.13
C LYS A 114 2.44 -0.78 5.92
N LEU A 115 1.35 -1.37 5.49
CA LEU A 115 1.28 -2.35 4.40
C LEU A 115 0.48 -1.72 3.27
N ILE A 116 1.17 -1.23 2.25
CA ILE A 116 0.59 -0.55 1.11
C ILE A 116 0.37 -1.59 0.00
N LEU A 117 -0.87 -1.99 -0.21
CA LEU A 117 -1.25 -3.01 -1.17
C LEU A 117 -1.67 -2.36 -2.48
N GLU A 118 -0.94 -2.64 -3.57
CA GLU A 118 -1.37 -2.30 -4.92
C GLU A 118 -2.27 -3.40 -5.50
N LEU A 119 -3.53 -3.05 -5.76
CA LEU A 119 -4.42 -3.88 -6.56
C LEU A 119 -4.25 -3.54 -8.04
N LYS A 120 -3.81 -4.52 -8.82
CA LYS A 120 -3.70 -4.35 -10.28
C LYS A 120 -5.07 -4.20 -10.94
N VAL A 121 -5.11 -3.47 -12.05
CA VAL A 121 -6.34 -3.23 -12.83
C VAL A 121 -6.74 -4.49 -13.59
N TYR A 122 -8.02 -4.78 -13.63
CA TYR A 122 -8.61 -5.85 -14.42
C TYR A 122 -9.65 -5.24 -15.38
N ASP A 123 -9.77 -5.80 -16.57
CA ASP A 123 -10.73 -5.35 -17.58
C ASP A 123 -12.20 -5.62 -17.21
N ASN A 124 -12.44 -6.26 -16.06
CA ASN A 124 -13.77 -6.62 -15.59
C ASN A 124 -14.01 -6.08 -14.16
N PRO A 125 -14.94 -5.11 -13.99
CA PRO A 125 -15.29 -4.54 -12.70
C PRO A 125 -15.77 -5.56 -11.66
N GLU A 126 -16.45 -6.63 -12.10
CA GLU A 126 -16.92 -7.69 -11.19
C GLU A 126 -15.73 -8.41 -10.54
N TRP A 127 -14.65 -8.63 -11.30
CA TRP A 127 -13.43 -9.20 -10.77
C TRP A 127 -12.72 -8.24 -9.80
N GLU A 128 -12.73 -6.94 -10.05
CA GLU A 128 -12.18 -5.96 -9.12
C GLU A 128 -12.94 -5.98 -7.80
N THR A 129 -14.28 -5.97 -7.84
CA THR A 129 -15.11 -6.06 -6.62
C THR A 129 -14.84 -7.35 -5.83
N LYS A 130 -14.86 -8.52 -6.48
CA LYS A 130 -14.55 -9.80 -5.82
C LYS A 130 -13.15 -9.83 -5.21
N SER A 131 -12.21 -9.21 -5.90
CA SER A 131 -10.83 -9.06 -5.43
C SER A 131 -10.77 -8.27 -4.13
N ILE A 132 -11.43 -7.13 -4.10
CA ILE A 132 -11.48 -6.24 -2.94
C ILE A 132 -12.16 -6.94 -1.76
N GLU A 133 -13.28 -7.62 -1.98
CA GLU A 133 -13.97 -8.40 -0.94
C GLU A 133 -13.05 -9.46 -0.32
N TYR A 134 -12.34 -10.22 -1.15
CA TYR A 134 -11.39 -11.22 -0.67
C TYR A 134 -10.23 -10.60 0.13
N ILE A 135 -9.64 -9.51 -0.39
CA ILE A 135 -8.55 -8.79 0.28
C ILE A 135 -9.01 -8.32 1.66
N LEU A 136 -10.15 -7.62 1.72
CA LEU A 136 -10.69 -7.08 2.97
C LEU A 136 -11.03 -8.19 3.97
N ALA A 137 -11.58 -9.31 3.52
CA ALA A 137 -11.86 -10.48 4.35
C ALA A 137 -10.57 -11.10 4.92
N THR A 138 -9.53 -11.24 4.09
CA THR A 138 -8.22 -11.76 4.50
C THR A 138 -7.55 -10.85 5.52
N VAL A 139 -7.54 -9.55 5.26
CA VAL A 139 -7.00 -8.52 6.16
C VAL A 139 -7.74 -8.51 7.50
N LYS A 140 -9.07 -8.62 7.49
CA LYS A 140 -9.92 -8.72 8.69
C LYS A 140 -9.61 -9.98 9.49
N LYS A 141 -9.54 -11.15 8.83
CA LYS A 141 -9.16 -12.44 9.45
C LYS A 141 -7.81 -12.35 10.16
N LEU A 142 -6.86 -11.65 9.58
CA LEU A 142 -5.53 -11.44 10.14
C LEU A 142 -5.44 -10.29 11.14
N LYS A 143 -6.49 -9.48 11.33
CA LYS A 143 -6.53 -8.29 12.19
C LYS A 143 -5.47 -7.26 11.83
N LEU A 144 -5.33 -6.98 10.53
CA LEU A 144 -4.33 -6.04 9.98
C LEU A 144 -4.94 -4.72 9.50
N GLN A 145 -6.27 -4.49 9.66
CA GLN A 145 -6.99 -3.35 9.07
C GLN A 145 -6.32 -2.00 9.35
N ARG A 146 -5.80 -1.79 10.57
CA ARG A 146 -5.14 -0.53 10.97
C ARG A 146 -3.76 -0.30 10.34
N ARG A 147 -3.20 -1.34 9.75
CA ARG A 147 -1.88 -1.29 9.09
C ARG A 147 -1.99 -1.21 7.58
N MET A 148 -3.17 -1.49 7.00
CA MET A 148 -3.35 -1.50 5.55
C MET A 148 -3.63 -0.12 5.01
N GLU A 149 -3.05 0.14 3.85
CA GLU A 149 -3.37 1.20 2.92
C GLU A 149 -3.50 0.58 1.54
N TYR A 150 -4.36 1.13 0.68
CA TYR A 150 -4.64 0.55 -0.63
C TYR A 150 -4.35 1.57 -1.71
N ILE A 151 -3.68 1.11 -2.77
CA ILE A 151 -3.37 1.92 -3.94
C ILE A 151 -3.79 1.18 -5.21
N THR A 152 -4.22 1.90 -6.24
CA THR A 152 -4.62 1.30 -7.52
C THR A 152 -4.71 2.34 -8.62
N PHE A 153 -4.50 1.93 -9.87
CA PHE A 153 -4.74 2.71 -11.08
C PHE A 153 -6.21 2.68 -11.54
N SER A 154 -7.06 1.83 -10.95
CA SER A 154 -8.48 1.74 -11.27
C SER A 154 -9.30 2.69 -10.42
N TRP A 155 -9.95 3.68 -11.05
CA TRP A 155 -10.89 4.54 -10.36
C TRP A 155 -12.08 3.77 -9.79
N TYR A 156 -12.54 2.74 -10.49
CA TYR A 156 -13.59 1.86 -10.01
C TYR A 156 -13.15 1.15 -8.71
N SER A 157 -11.96 0.58 -8.67
CA SER A 157 -11.42 -0.06 -7.47
C SER A 157 -11.26 0.92 -6.29
N VAL A 158 -10.87 2.18 -6.54
CA VAL A 158 -10.85 3.21 -5.48
C VAL A 158 -12.23 3.37 -4.85
N GLN A 159 -13.27 3.54 -5.68
CA GLN A 159 -14.64 3.71 -5.20
C GLN A 159 -15.15 2.47 -4.45
N GLU A 160 -14.82 1.26 -4.93
CA GLU A 160 -15.17 0.01 -4.28
C GLU A 160 -14.44 -0.18 -2.93
N PHE A 161 -13.16 0.15 -2.84
CA PHE A 161 -12.46 0.15 -1.54
C PHE A 161 -13.10 1.11 -0.55
N ILE A 162 -13.44 2.34 -0.98
CA ILE A 162 -14.11 3.33 -0.12
C ILE A 162 -15.48 2.82 0.34
N ARG A 163 -16.23 2.14 -0.53
CA ARG A 163 -17.54 1.58 -0.23
C ARG A 163 -17.49 0.39 0.73
N LEU A 164 -16.51 -0.51 0.57
CA LEU A 164 -16.46 -1.81 1.23
C LEU A 164 -15.55 -1.86 2.46
N ALA A 165 -14.49 -1.05 2.48
CA ALA A 165 -13.54 -1.05 3.59
C ALA A 165 -14.10 -0.35 4.85
N PRO A 166 -13.57 -0.65 6.03
CA PRO A 166 -13.92 0.08 7.24
C PRO A 166 -13.70 1.58 7.09
N LYS A 167 -14.61 2.40 7.65
CA LYS A 167 -14.48 3.86 7.60
C LYS A 167 -13.11 4.32 8.14
N GLY A 168 -12.46 5.22 7.41
CA GLY A 168 -11.13 5.73 7.74
C GLY A 168 -9.98 4.85 7.22
N THR A 169 -10.27 3.87 6.36
CA THR A 169 -9.24 3.14 5.61
C THR A 169 -8.61 4.07 4.57
N SER A 170 -7.29 4.09 4.51
CA SER A 170 -6.56 4.89 3.52
C SER A 170 -6.61 4.22 2.14
N VAL A 171 -7.07 4.98 1.15
CA VAL A 171 -7.16 4.57 -0.26
C VAL A 171 -6.61 5.70 -1.12
N TYR A 172 -5.69 5.39 -2.02
CA TYR A 172 -5.05 6.36 -2.90
C TYR A 172 -5.19 5.96 -4.37
N TYR A 173 -5.26 6.96 -5.23
CA TYR A 173 -5.39 6.79 -6.68
C TYR A 173 -4.06 7.11 -7.37
N LEU A 174 -3.66 6.25 -8.34
CA LEU A 174 -2.33 6.29 -8.95
C LEU A 174 -2.29 6.95 -10.33
N ASN A 175 -3.40 7.01 -11.09
CA ASN A 175 -3.35 7.26 -12.54
C ASN A 175 -3.07 8.72 -12.95
N GLY A 176 -3.31 9.71 -12.09
CA GLY A 176 -2.96 11.10 -12.36
C GLY A 176 -3.94 11.89 -13.22
N ASP A 177 -5.08 11.31 -13.62
CA ASP A 177 -6.06 11.90 -14.53
C ASP A 177 -7.31 12.51 -13.83
N ILE A 178 -7.37 12.38 -12.49
CA ILE A 178 -8.44 12.95 -11.65
C ILE A 178 -7.84 14.00 -10.73
N PRO A 179 -8.36 15.24 -10.74
CA PRO A 179 -7.84 16.30 -9.89
C PRO A 179 -8.10 16.00 -8.39
N PRO A 180 -7.21 16.45 -7.49
CA PRO A 180 -7.26 16.16 -6.07
C PRO A 180 -8.57 16.50 -5.38
N GLU A 181 -9.26 17.57 -5.80
CA GLU A 181 -10.56 17.98 -5.26
C GLU A 181 -11.62 16.90 -5.47
N LYS A 182 -11.64 16.31 -6.66
CA LYS A 182 -12.58 15.22 -6.99
C LYS A 182 -12.27 13.94 -6.22
N LEU A 183 -10.99 13.65 -6.00
CA LEU A 183 -10.59 12.54 -5.15
C LEU A 183 -11.10 12.73 -3.72
N LYS A 184 -10.95 13.94 -3.18
CA LYS A 184 -11.40 14.31 -1.83
C LYS A 184 -12.92 14.23 -1.71
N GLU A 185 -13.66 14.75 -2.69
CA GLU A 185 -15.13 14.68 -2.73
C GLU A 185 -15.64 13.23 -2.72
N ALA A 186 -14.95 12.33 -3.41
CA ALA A 186 -15.25 10.91 -3.44
C ALA A 186 -14.85 10.16 -2.15
N GLY A 187 -14.14 10.81 -1.21
CA GLY A 187 -13.67 10.19 0.03
C GLY A 187 -12.35 9.43 -0.11
N CYS A 188 -11.65 9.59 -1.23
CA CYS A 188 -10.29 9.10 -1.40
C CYS A 188 -9.35 9.83 -0.43
N THR A 189 -8.35 9.13 0.10
CA THR A 189 -7.38 9.72 1.05
C THR A 189 -6.49 10.74 0.35
N GLY A 190 -6.14 10.50 -0.91
CA GLY A 190 -5.37 11.43 -1.72
C GLY A 190 -4.87 10.82 -3.03
N PRO A 191 -4.14 11.62 -3.82
CA PRO A 191 -3.38 11.13 -4.95
C PRO A 191 -2.08 10.47 -4.48
N ASP A 192 -1.68 9.42 -5.16
CA ASP A 192 -0.33 8.85 -5.13
C ASP A 192 0.22 8.89 -6.56
N TYR A 193 0.38 10.10 -7.08
CA TYR A 193 0.72 10.34 -8.48
C TYR A 193 2.22 10.42 -8.70
N HIS A 194 2.65 10.02 -9.88
CA HIS A 194 4.03 10.24 -10.30
C HIS A 194 4.41 11.72 -10.16
N ILE A 195 5.61 12.01 -9.68
CA ILE A 195 6.11 13.37 -9.40
C ILE A 195 5.97 14.33 -10.61
N GLY A 196 5.97 13.81 -11.83
CA GLY A 196 5.74 14.58 -13.05
C GLY A 196 4.36 15.23 -13.10
N VAL A 197 3.32 14.59 -12.54
CA VAL A 197 1.96 15.15 -12.47
C VAL A 197 1.95 16.38 -11.56
N PHE A 198 2.57 16.27 -10.38
CA PHE A 198 2.67 17.38 -9.43
C PHE A 198 3.51 18.55 -9.97
N ARG A 199 4.56 18.27 -10.74
CA ARG A 199 5.39 19.32 -11.37
C ARG A 199 4.66 20.09 -12.47
N SER A 200 3.73 19.43 -13.17
CA SER A 200 2.90 20.11 -14.20
C SER A 200 1.69 20.84 -13.61
N HIS A 201 1.28 20.51 -12.37
CA HIS A 201 0.17 21.12 -11.67
C HIS A 201 0.56 21.42 -10.21
N PRO A 202 1.45 22.41 -9.97
CA PRO A 202 2.03 22.63 -8.63
C PRO A 202 1.00 23.06 -7.59
N ASP A 203 -0.10 23.70 -8.00
CA ASP A 203 -1.16 24.15 -7.11
C ASP A 203 -1.98 22.99 -6.53
N ASP A 204 -2.08 21.87 -7.24
CA ASP A 204 -2.81 20.68 -6.81
C ASP A 204 -2.13 19.95 -5.64
N SER A 205 -0.81 20.07 -5.51
CA SER A 205 -0.03 19.43 -4.44
C SER A 205 -0.32 19.98 -3.03
N THR A 206 -0.93 21.17 -2.94
CA THR A 206 -1.26 21.82 -1.66
C THR A 206 -2.50 21.23 -0.99
N LEU A 207 -3.35 20.53 -1.72
CA LEU A 207 -4.64 20.02 -1.22
C LEU A 207 -4.51 18.70 -0.44
N PHE A 208 -3.43 17.96 -0.66
CA PHE A 208 -3.12 16.75 0.07
C PHE A 208 -1.65 16.78 0.49
N GLN A 209 -1.37 16.43 1.73
CA GLN A 209 -0.01 16.11 2.14
C GLN A 209 0.34 14.76 1.51
N SER A 210 0.85 14.81 0.27
CA SER A 210 1.34 13.63 -0.41
C SER A 210 2.54 13.07 0.35
N ILE A 211 2.51 11.78 0.65
CA ILE A 211 3.71 11.05 1.08
C ILE A 211 4.57 10.94 -0.17
N PRO A 212 5.75 11.59 -0.23
CA PRO A 212 6.58 11.49 -1.42
C PRO A 212 7.02 10.04 -1.63
N PHE A 213 6.68 9.49 -2.78
CA PHE A 213 7.12 8.19 -3.23
C PHE A 213 8.58 8.33 -3.70
N GLU A 214 9.54 8.22 -2.78
CA GLU A 214 10.94 8.06 -3.15
C GLU A 214 11.22 6.56 -3.30
N SER A 215 11.38 6.12 -4.55
CA SER A 215 11.89 4.78 -4.86
C SER A 215 13.36 4.73 -4.48
N ILE A 216 13.67 4.14 -3.36
CA ILE A 216 15.04 3.76 -2.99
C ILE A 216 15.46 2.52 -3.78
#